data_6196901d915dac72576ae753bf61e57d
#
_entry.id   6196901d915dac72576ae753bf61e57d
#
_cell.length_a   1.000
_cell.length_b   1.000
_cell.length_c   1.000
_cell.angle_alpha   90.00
_cell.angle_beta   90.00
_cell.angle_gamma   90.00
#
_symmetry.space_group_name_H-M   'P 1'
#
loop_
_entity.id
_entity.type
_entity.pdbx_description
1 polymer ?
#
loop_
_entity_poly.entity_id
_entity_poly.type
_entity_poly.pdbx_seq_one_letter_code
_entity_poly.pdbx_strand_id
1 'polypeptide(L)'
;IREDMVSRGLGDVYKRQMNLTLNDQQQKITGSETIIYHNNSQDKLEYLWLQLDQNKRAQGSDSYKIQTGNIKSLNTRSIKNMEPEFEGGFNITNVTKKDGSKQAYTIHKTMMRINLDKPLLPGTNFTFNVDWWYNINNRMEIGGRSGYEYFEEDDNYLYTIAQFFPRMCVYNDTEGWQNKQFLGSGEFTLPFGDYDVKIAVPTDHVVAATGNLVNANEILSEEQIKRLELAKKNEKEPVFIVNEKEAIKNEKQRKKGMKTWHFKAENVRDFGWASSRKFIWDAMVVKQKSNDVLAMSFYPKEGNPLWEQYSTKTVAHTLKCYSKYTFDYPYPVAISVHSKWIGMEYPMICFNGGRPDEDGTYSKRTKYGMISVIIHEVGHNYFPMIINSDERQWTWMDEGLNTFLQYLTEQEFEKGYPSRRGPAYRIVDYMKGNKKRISPICLLYTSPSPRDTMS
;
A
#
# COMPACT_ATOMS: atom_id res chain seq x y z
N ILE A 1 -20.42 14.73 -1.87
CA ILE A 1 -20.74 13.67 -0.86
C ILE A 1 -20.57 14.37 0.48
N ARG A 2 -21.64 14.43 1.27
CA ARG A 2 -21.58 15.09 2.58
C ARG A 2 -20.56 14.37 3.46
N GLU A 3 -19.84 15.13 4.28
CA GLU A 3 -18.90 14.61 5.30
C GLU A 3 -19.49 13.47 6.15
N ASP A 4 -20.83 13.38 6.20
CA ASP A 4 -21.60 12.37 6.92
C ASP A 4 -21.60 10.96 6.29
N MET A 5 -21.18 10.77 5.04
CA MET A 5 -21.24 9.46 4.38
C MET A 5 -19.93 8.66 4.42
N VAL A 6 -18.82 9.26 4.82
CA VAL A 6 -17.49 8.67 4.68
C VAL A 6 -17.05 7.82 5.87
N SER A 7 -17.72 7.80 7.01
CA SER A 7 -17.21 6.99 8.13
C SER A 7 -18.18 6.62 9.25
N ARG A 8 -19.50 6.74 9.07
CA ARG A 8 -20.44 6.40 10.15
C ARG A 8 -20.79 4.92 10.29
N GLY A 9 -20.11 4.03 9.58
CA GLY A 9 -20.50 2.63 9.56
C GLY A 9 -19.54 1.65 10.23
N LEU A 10 -18.29 1.98 10.41
CA LEU A 10 -17.31 1.02 10.92
C LEU A 10 -16.24 1.75 11.75
N GLY A 11 -16.43 1.76 13.05
CA GLY A 11 -15.34 1.85 14.03
C GLY A 11 -14.53 3.17 14.04
N ASP A 12 -13.88 3.26 14.94
CA ASP A 12 -12.83 4.03 15.59
C ASP A 12 -12.00 4.92 14.67
N VAL A 13 -12.22 6.23 14.74
CA VAL A 13 -11.28 7.23 14.20
C VAL A 13 -10.09 7.27 15.16
N TYR A 14 -8.87 7.15 14.65
CA TYR A 14 -7.67 7.34 15.44
C TYR A 14 -6.75 8.38 14.82
N LYS A 15 -5.88 8.98 15.65
CA LYS A 15 -4.79 9.82 15.18
C LYS A 15 -3.48 9.11 15.41
N ARG A 16 -2.62 9.18 14.41
CA ARG A 16 -1.32 8.51 14.46
C ARG A 16 -0.21 9.48 14.04
N GLN A 17 0.76 9.63 14.94
CA GLN A 17 1.98 10.35 14.64
C GLN A 17 3.12 9.36 14.56
N MET A 18 3.87 9.35 13.46
CA MET A 18 4.98 8.43 13.25
C MET A 18 6.27 9.16 12.92
N ASN A 19 7.37 8.68 13.48
CA ASN A 19 8.72 9.07 13.09
C ASN A 19 9.46 7.83 12.63
N LEU A 20 9.94 7.84 11.38
CA LEU A 20 10.58 6.71 10.71
C LEU A 20 12.01 7.08 10.31
N THR A 21 12.90 6.11 10.38
CA THR A 21 14.27 6.24 9.87
C THR A 21 14.60 5.02 9.01
N LEU A 22 15.01 5.26 7.76
CA LEU A 22 15.54 4.25 6.87
C LEU A 22 17.05 4.20 6.99
N ASN A 23 17.58 3.08 7.41
CA ASN A 23 19.00 2.77 7.29
C ASN A 23 19.20 1.95 6.00
N ASP A 24 19.65 2.60 4.92
CA ASP A 24 19.83 1.97 3.61
C ASP A 24 21.14 1.17 3.47
N GLN A 25 22.04 1.25 4.45
CA GLN A 25 23.24 0.40 4.53
C GLN A 25 22.93 -0.97 5.14
N GLN A 26 21.95 -1.01 6.04
CA GLN A 26 21.55 -2.23 6.75
C GLN A 26 20.19 -2.76 6.30
N GLN A 27 19.52 -2.10 5.36
CA GLN A 27 18.14 -2.36 4.93
C GLN A 27 17.20 -2.54 6.13
N LYS A 28 17.19 -1.53 6.99
CA LYS A 28 16.48 -1.55 8.27
C LYS A 28 15.59 -0.31 8.43
N ILE A 29 14.39 -0.51 8.96
CA ILE A 29 13.51 0.57 9.41
C ILE A 29 13.48 0.58 10.94
N THR A 30 13.64 1.78 11.50
CA THR A 30 13.33 2.07 12.91
C THR A 30 12.17 3.05 12.92
N GLY A 31 11.18 2.80 13.75
CA GLY A 31 9.99 3.62 13.87
C GLY A 31 9.55 3.83 15.31
N SER A 32 8.90 4.96 15.53
CA SER A 32 8.13 5.23 16.73
C SER A 32 6.77 5.78 16.32
N GLU A 33 5.72 5.43 17.05
CA GLU A 33 4.38 5.96 16.82
C GLU A 33 3.69 6.31 18.13
N THR A 34 2.88 7.36 18.08
CA THR A 34 1.88 7.70 19.08
C THR A 34 0.51 7.44 18.48
N ILE A 35 -0.28 6.61 19.15
CA ILE A 35 -1.63 6.24 18.74
C ILE A 35 -2.61 6.86 19.73
N ILE A 36 -3.60 7.60 19.24
CA ILE A 36 -4.76 8.05 19.99
C ILE A 36 -5.96 7.27 19.44
N TYR A 37 -6.40 6.26 20.14
CA TYR A 37 -7.53 5.42 19.78
C TYR A 37 -8.82 5.93 20.42
N HIS A 38 -9.86 6.16 19.62
CA HIS A 38 -11.18 6.59 20.09
C HIS A 38 -12.14 5.39 20.04
N ASN A 39 -12.76 5.06 21.15
CA ASN A 39 -13.79 4.04 21.19
C ASN A 39 -15.14 4.62 20.77
N ASN A 40 -15.47 4.51 19.51
CA ASN A 40 -16.77 4.95 18.96
C ASN A 40 -17.84 3.85 19.01
N SER A 41 -17.50 2.65 19.53
CA SER A 41 -18.47 1.57 19.74
C SER A 41 -19.35 1.84 20.98
N GLN A 42 -20.39 1.04 21.14
CA GLN A 42 -21.22 1.06 22.34
C GLN A 42 -20.65 0.18 23.45
N ASP A 43 -19.60 -0.56 23.20
CA ASP A 43 -19.01 -1.52 24.10
C ASP A 43 -17.87 -0.94 24.94
N LYS A 44 -17.68 -1.52 26.13
CA LYS A 44 -16.48 -1.30 26.95
C LYS A 44 -15.36 -2.18 26.42
N LEU A 45 -14.23 -1.60 26.06
CA LEU A 45 -13.07 -2.33 25.55
C LEU A 45 -12.05 -2.56 26.67
N GLU A 46 -11.80 -3.81 27.02
CA GLU A 46 -10.84 -4.19 28.08
C GLU A 46 -9.41 -4.27 27.54
N TYR A 47 -9.25 -4.37 26.23
CA TYR A 47 -7.98 -4.45 25.52
C TYR A 47 -8.12 -3.90 24.10
N LEU A 48 -6.99 -3.56 23.48
CA LEU A 48 -6.92 -3.19 22.07
C LEU A 48 -6.06 -4.21 21.31
N TRP A 49 -6.29 -4.37 20.02
CA TRP A 49 -5.51 -5.24 19.17
C TRP A 49 -4.80 -4.48 18.06
N LEU A 50 -3.53 -4.86 17.82
CA LEU A 50 -2.73 -4.41 16.67
C LEU A 50 -2.29 -5.61 15.84
N GLN A 51 -2.14 -5.37 14.54
CA GLN A 51 -1.56 -6.30 13.58
C GLN A 51 -0.05 -6.05 13.46
N LEU A 52 0.73 -7.11 13.56
CA LEU A 52 2.18 -7.12 13.38
C LEU A 52 2.52 -7.92 12.10
N ASP A 53 2.20 -7.35 10.94
CA ASP A 53 2.22 -8.10 9.67
C ASP A 53 3.61 -8.58 9.26
N GLN A 54 4.67 -7.85 9.62
CA GLN A 54 6.05 -8.29 9.35
C GLN A 54 6.40 -9.60 10.06
N ASN A 55 5.70 -9.95 11.15
CA ASN A 55 5.94 -11.20 11.90
C ASN A 55 5.62 -12.45 11.06
N LYS A 56 4.92 -12.32 9.94
CA LYS A 56 4.81 -13.43 8.96
C LYS A 56 6.19 -13.93 8.46
N ARG A 57 7.20 -13.04 8.50
CA ARG A 57 8.58 -13.33 8.07
C ARG A 57 9.52 -13.68 9.22
N ALA A 58 9.01 -13.72 10.45
CA ALA A 58 9.80 -14.19 11.58
C ALA A 58 10.12 -15.67 11.42
N GLN A 59 11.30 -16.10 11.87
CA GLN A 59 11.69 -17.50 11.85
C GLN A 59 10.65 -18.36 12.60
N GLY A 60 10.30 -19.49 12.02
CA GLY A 60 9.30 -20.39 12.58
C GLY A 60 7.87 -19.86 12.55
N SER A 61 7.56 -18.81 11.76
CA SER A 61 6.21 -18.28 11.63
C SER A 61 5.25 -19.31 11.02
N ASP A 62 3.96 -19.19 11.34
CA ASP A 62 2.95 -20.09 10.78
C ASP A 62 2.85 -19.97 9.26
N SER A 63 3.16 -18.82 8.68
CA SER A 63 3.15 -18.63 7.21
C SER A 63 4.15 -19.54 6.49
N TYR A 64 5.27 -19.89 7.10
CA TYR A 64 6.20 -20.87 6.56
C TYR A 64 5.73 -22.33 6.77
N LYS A 65 5.10 -22.62 7.92
CA LYS A 65 4.64 -23.97 8.26
C LYS A 65 3.44 -24.45 7.46
N ILE A 66 2.55 -23.53 7.07
CA ILE A 66 1.31 -23.87 6.35
C ILE A 66 1.40 -23.69 4.84
N GLN A 67 2.57 -23.41 4.29
CA GLN A 67 2.76 -23.39 2.84
C GLN A 67 2.56 -24.78 2.27
N THR A 68 1.38 -25.03 1.70
CA THR A 68 1.08 -26.25 0.96
C THR A 68 1.49 -26.08 -0.49
N GLY A 69 2.67 -26.55 -0.87
CA GLY A 69 3.07 -26.68 -2.27
C GLY A 69 2.59 -28.02 -2.85
N ASN A 70 2.18 -28.03 -4.11
CA ASN A 70 2.04 -29.29 -4.83
C ASN A 70 3.46 -29.81 -5.10
N ILE A 71 3.79 -30.99 -4.54
CA ILE A 71 5.11 -31.63 -4.70
C ILE A 71 5.54 -31.71 -6.17
N LYS A 72 4.59 -31.86 -7.10
CA LYS A 72 4.84 -31.90 -8.56
C LYS A 72 5.23 -30.54 -9.16
N SER A 73 4.97 -29.43 -8.47
CA SER A 73 5.31 -28.07 -8.91
C SER A 73 6.43 -27.43 -8.10
N LEU A 74 7.03 -28.17 -7.16
CA LEU A 74 8.18 -27.69 -6.38
C LEU A 74 9.40 -27.54 -7.30
N ASN A 75 9.93 -26.35 -7.35
CA ASN A 75 11.22 -26.03 -7.95
C ASN A 75 12.21 -25.56 -6.89
N THR A 76 13.49 -25.47 -7.24
CA THR A 76 14.56 -25.07 -6.32
C THR A 76 14.28 -23.75 -5.61
N ARG A 77 13.65 -22.78 -6.31
CA ARG A 77 13.25 -21.49 -5.73
C ARG A 77 12.13 -21.65 -4.71
N SER A 78 11.13 -22.48 -4.99
CA SER A 78 10.03 -22.76 -4.06
C SER A 78 10.55 -23.40 -2.78
N ILE A 79 11.51 -24.32 -2.89
CA ILE A 79 12.13 -25.00 -1.74
C ILE A 79 12.94 -24.00 -0.90
N LYS A 80 13.78 -23.16 -1.53
CA LYS A 80 14.53 -22.11 -0.81
C LYS A 80 13.63 -21.12 -0.08
N ASN A 81 12.43 -20.85 -0.64
CA ASN A 81 11.49 -19.89 -0.05
C ASN A 81 10.60 -20.52 1.04
N MET A 82 10.65 -21.82 1.25
CA MET A 82 9.88 -22.48 2.32
C MET A 82 10.32 -22.03 3.72
N GLU A 83 11.60 -21.75 3.91
CA GLU A 83 12.15 -21.17 5.13
C GLU A 83 13.41 -20.36 4.77
N PRO A 84 13.27 -19.10 4.35
CA PRO A 84 14.42 -18.29 3.96
C PRO A 84 15.28 -17.95 5.17
N GLU A 85 16.60 -17.91 4.96
CA GLU A 85 17.57 -17.39 5.94
C GLU A 85 17.42 -15.86 6.06
N PHE A 86 16.33 -15.39 6.64
CA PHE A 86 16.03 -13.98 6.83
C PHE A 86 15.44 -13.74 8.22
N GLU A 87 16.09 -12.90 9.00
CA GLU A 87 15.57 -12.46 10.29
C GLU A 87 14.52 -11.34 10.08
N GLY A 88 13.30 -11.75 9.79
CA GLY A 88 12.15 -10.87 9.65
C GLY A 88 11.34 -10.74 10.93
N GLY A 89 10.34 -9.90 10.88
CA GLY A 89 9.43 -9.63 11.99
C GLY A 89 9.76 -8.34 12.74
N PHE A 90 8.74 -7.83 13.45
CA PHE A 90 8.89 -6.66 14.29
C PHE A 90 9.67 -6.98 15.57
N ASN A 91 10.61 -6.12 15.90
CA ASN A 91 11.24 -6.05 17.21
C ASN A 91 10.62 -4.86 17.96
N ILE A 92 9.62 -5.13 18.80
CA ILE A 92 8.99 -4.12 19.65
C ILE A 92 9.94 -3.82 20.81
N THR A 93 10.45 -2.60 20.87
CA THR A 93 11.46 -2.20 21.85
C THR A 93 10.85 -1.51 23.06
N ASN A 94 9.72 -0.83 22.89
CA ASN A 94 9.07 -0.10 23.97
C ASN A 94 7.58 0.05 23.70
N VAL A 95 6.77 -0.04 24.76
CA VAL A 95 5.32 0.31 24.72
C VAL A 95 5.02 1.08 25.99
N THR A 96 4.54 2.33 25.82
CA THR A 96 4.27 3.23 26.95
C THR A 96 2.92 3.89 26.86
N LYS A 97 2.38 4.30 27.98
CA LYS A 97 1.23 5.19 28.08
C LYS A 97 1.66 6.64 27.78
N LYS A 98 0.69 7.54 27.69
CA LYS A 98 0.91 8.97 27.45
C LYS A 98 1.86 9.62 28.47
N ASP A 99 1.83 9.15 29.72
CA ASP A 99 2.68 9.65 30.82
C ASP A 99 4.09 9.05 30.84
N GLY A 100 4.42 8.19 29.86
CA GLY A 100 5.72 7.52 29.76
C GLY A 100 5.83 6.23 30.59
N SER A 101 4.84 5.89 31.41
CA SER A 101 4.83 4.62 32.16
C SER A 101 4.65 3.43 31.21
N LYS A 102 5.16 2.25 31.59
CA LYS A 102 5.07 1.03 30.80
C LYS A 102 3.62 0.63 30.58
N GLN A 103 3.28 0.27 29.34
CA GLN A 103 2.00 -0.30 28.95
C GLN A 103 2.15 -1.81 28.81
N ALA A 104 1.29 -2.57 29.51
CA ALA A 104 1.29 -4.02 29.41
C ALA A 104 0.76 -4.48 28.03
N TYR A 105 1.46 -5.42 27.42
CA TYR A 105 1.06 -6.01 26.12
C TYR A 105 1.45 -7.48 26.04
N THR A 106 0.87 -8.17 25.07
CA THR A 106 1.19 -9.57 24.76
C THR A 106 1.24 -9.72 23.25
N ILE A 107 2.31 -10.34 22.72
CA ILE A 107 2.44 -10.69 21.30
C ILE A 107 2.11 -12.16 21.12
N HIS A 108 1.20 -12.45 20.21
CA HIS A 108 0.91 -13.79 19.73
C HIS A 108 1.01 -13.81 18.21
N LYS A 109 2.12 -14.34 17.71
CA LYS A 109 2.40 -14.47 16.27
C LYS A 109 2.34 -13.09 15.56
N THR A 110 1.37 -12.88 14.64
CA THR A 110 1.19 -11.60 13.92
C THR A 110 0.23 -10.63 14.62
N MET A 111 -0.12 -10.91 15.88
CA MET A 111 -1.06 -10.08 16.64
C MET A 111 -0.45 -9.59 17.93
N MET A 112 -0.75 -8.36 18.30
CA MET A 112 -0.34 -7.74 19.57
C MET A 112 -1.56 -7.21 20.31
N ARG A 113 -1.73 -7.62 21.56
CA ARG A 113 -2.77 -7.14 22.45
C ARG A 113 -2.22 -6.14 23.45
N ILE A 114 -2.84 -4.97 23.51
CA ILE A 114 -2.59 -3.96 24.56
C ILE A 114 -3.59 -4.22 25.68
N ASN A 115 -3.09 -4.51 26.89
CA ASN A 115 -3.94 -4.79 28.05
C ASN A 115 -4.21 -3.47 28.78
N LEU A 116 -5.46 -3.03 28.79
CA LEU A 116 -5.84 -1.77 29.45
C LEU A 116 -5.94 -1.96 30.97
N ASP A 117 -5.45 -1.01 31.75
CA ASP A 117 -5.57 -1.06 33.23
C ASP A 117 -7.03 -0.87 33.67
N LYS A 118 -7.82 -0.15 32.87
CA LYS A 118 -9.26 0.07 33.05
C LYS A 118 -9.93 -0.01 31.70
N PRO A 119 -11.15 -0.55 31.62
CA PRO A 119 -11.90 -0.59 30.38
C PRO A 119 -12.04 0.79 29.73
N LEU A 120 -11.82 0.87 28.42
CA LEU A 120 -12.06 2.06 27.63
C LEU A 120 -13.54 2.18 27.33
N LEU A 121 -14.18 3.18 27.91
CA LEU A 121 -15.62 3.39 27.78
C LEU A 121 -16.01 3.96 26.41
N PRO A 122 -17.24 3.75 25.95
CA PRO A 122 -17.78 4.42 24.78
C PRO A 122 -17.56 5.94 24.80
N GLY A 123 -17.17 6.51 23.64
CA GLY A 123 -16.91 7.95 23.49
C GLY A 123 -15.61 8.45 24.13
N THR A 124 -14.81 7.57 24.74
CA THR A 124 -13.53 7.96 25.34
C THR A 124 -12.34 7.55 24.46
N ASN A 125 -11.14 8.06 24.78
CA ASN A 125 -9.94 7.73 24.04
C ASN A 125 -8.84 7.17 24.95
N PHE A 126 -7.89 6.43 24.33
CA PHE A 126 -6.70 5.94 24.98
C PHE A 126 -5.47 6.27 24.10
N THR A 127 -4.43 6.84 24.74
CA THR A 127 -3.19 7.22 24.07
C THR A 127 -2.05 6.34 24.53
N PHE A 128 -1.30 5.76 23.60
CA PHE A 128 -0.11 4.99 23.88
C PHE A 128 0.93 5.13 22.77
N ASN A 129 2.16 4.77 23.08
CA ASN A 129 3.29 4.82 22.16
C ASN A 129 3.84 3.42 21.94
N VAL A 130 4.35 3.18 20.73
CA VAL A 130 5.05 1.95 20.37
C VAL A 130 6.33 2.32 19.62
N ASP A 131 7.47 1.75 20.06
CA ASP A 131 8.75 1.87 19.36
C ASP A 131 9.14 0.51 18.82
N TRP A 132 9.60 0.48 17.55
CA TRP A 132 9.95 -0.79 16.88
C TRP A 132 11.09 -0.61 15.87
N TRP A 133 11.62 -1.73 15.45
CA TRP A 133 12.42 -1.84 14.23
C TRP A 133 12.20 -3.20 13.56
N TYR A 134 12.56 -3.30 12.29
CA TYR A 134 12.61 -4.56 11.56
C TYR A 134 13.58 -4.47 10.38
N ASN A 135 14.07 -5.64 9.91
CA ASN A 135 14.87 -5.76 8.71
C ASN A 135 13.98 -5.80 7.47
N ILE A 136 14.30 -5.01 6.46
CA ILE A 136 13.58 -4.96 5.19
C ILE A 136 14.04 -6.15 4.34
N ASN A 137 13.10 -6.96 3.86
CA ASN A 137 13.41 -8.10 3.01
C ASN A 137 13.77 -7.71 1.58
N ASN A 138 14.66 -8.49 0.96
CA ASN A 138 14.81 -8.48 -0.49
C ASN A 138 13.53 -9.07 -1.12
N ARG A 139 12.71 -8.20 -1.72
CA ARG A 139 11.44 -8.60 -2.30
C ARG A 139 11.60 -9.49 -3.53
N MET A 140 12.72 -9.35 -4.24
CA MET A 140 13.00 -10.15 -5.44
C MET A 140 13.33 -11.61 -5.10
N GLU A 141 13.79 -11.87 -3.88
CA GLU A 141 14.12 -13.21 -3.39
C GLU A 141 12.99 -13.81 -2.57
N ILE A 142 12.52 -13.08 -1.55
CA ILE A 142 11.55 -13.57 -0.56
C ILE A 142 10.11 -13.33 -1.00
N GLY A 143 9.90 -12.33 -1.88
CA GLY A 143 8.57 -11.91 -2.32
C GLY A 143 7.84 -11.04 -1.31
N GLY A 144 6.51 -10.91 -1.50
CA GLY A 144 5.62 -10.12 -0.67
C GLY A 144 5.37 -8.72 -1.19
N ARG A 145 4.55 -7.96 -0.45
CA ARG A 145 4.03 -6.64 -0.84
C ARG A 145 4.96 -5.48 -0.49
N SER A 146 5.92 -5.72 0.42
CA SER A 146 6.85 -4.74 0.95
C SER A 146 8.26 -5.29 0.92
N GLY A 147 9.26 -4.44 0.74
CA GLY A 147 10.66 -4.80 0.71
C GLY A 147 11.47 -3.90 -0.21
N TYR A 148 12.64 -4.34 -0.57
CA TYR A 148 13.49 -3.64 -1.53
C TYR A 148 13.75 -4.46 -2.79
N GLU A 149 14.06 -3.75 -3.89
CA GLU A 149 14.74 -4.25 -5.08
C GLU A 149 16.16 -3.68 -5.07
N TYR A 150 17.16 -4.52 -5.32
CA TYR A 150 18.56 -4.14 -5.44
C TYR A 150 18.95 -4.09 -6.91
N PHE A 151 19.61 -3.04 -7.33
CA PHE A 151 20.14 -2.81 -8.65
C PHE A 151 21.66 -2.95 -8.59
N GLU A 152 22.15 -4.12 -8.98
CA GLU A 152 23.56 -4.48 -8.86
C GLU A 152 24.48 -3.55 -9.67
N GLU A 153 24.06 -3.15 -10.87
CA GLU A 153 24.84 -2.29 -11.77
C GLU A 153 25.16 -0.91 -11.17
N ASP A 154 24.21 -0.35 -10.40
CA ASP A 154 24.33 0.98 -9.82
C ASP A 154 24.62 0.90 -8.31
N ASP A 155 24.64 -0.30 -7.72
CA ASP A 155 24.68 -0.55 -6.27
C ASP A 155 23.65 0.32 -5.51
N ASN A 156 22.40 0.33 -5.97
CA ASN A 156 21.32 1.13 -5.42
C ASN A 156 20.10 0.29 -5.07
N TYR A 157 19.27 0.85 -4.22
CA TYR A 157 18.05 0.22 -3.71
C TYR A 157 16.81 1.04 -4.08
N LEU A 158 15.73 0.35 -4.38
CA LEU A 158 14.39 0.89 -4.46
C LEU A 158 13.55 0.22 -3.38
N TYR A 159 13.08 1.00 -2.43
CA TYR A 159 12.24 0.54 -1.32
C TYR A 159 10.78 0.81 -1.61
N THR A 160 9.93 -0.22 -1.50
CA THR A 160 8.48 -0.12 -1.44
C THR A 160 8.04 -0.62 -0.08
N ILE A 161 7.50 0.27 0.74
CA ILE A 161 7.31 0.02 2.17
C ILE A 161 5.83 0.13 2.52
N ALA A 162 5.28 -0.98 2.97
CA ALA A 162 3.91 -1.11 3.44
C ALA A 162 3.85 -2.09 4.61
N GLN A 163 2.77 -2.06 5.38
CA GLN A 163 2.61 -2.95 6.54
C GLN A 163 3.80 -2.86 7.50
N PHE A 164 4.35 -1.67 7.64
CA PHE A 164 5.66 -1.40 8.25
C PHE A 164 5.57 -0.92 9.71
N PHE A 165 4.38 -0.78 10.24
CA PHE A 165 4.09 -0.32 11.58
C PHE A 165 3.02 -1.20 12.23
N PRO A 166 2.95 -1.28 13.57
CA PRO A 166 1.85 -1.96 14.28
C PRO A 166 0.51 -1.28 13.96
N ARG A 167 -0.38 -1.96 13.22
CA ARG A 167 -1.65 -1.39 12.73
C ARG A 167 -2.81 -1.77 13.63
N MET A 168 -3.69 -0.80 13.95
CA MET A 168 -4.91 -1.09 14.72
C MET A 168 -5.81 -2.09 13.99
N CYS A 169 -6.38 -3.04 14.72
CA CYS A 169 -7.45 -3.87 14.22
C CYS A 169 -8.78 -3.12 14.21
N VAL A 170 -9.69 -3.51 13.33
CA VAL A 170 -11.09 -3.06 13.38
C VAL A 170 -11.79 -3.73 14.56
N TYR A 171 -12.59 -2.95 15.27
CA TYR A 171 -13.62 -3.42 16.19
C TYR A 171 -14.99 -3.07 15.59
N ASN A 172 -15.87 -4.04 15.49
CA ASN A 172 -17.27 -3.79 15.12
C ASN A 172 -18.23 -4.54 16.04
N ASP A 173 -19.46 -4.09 16.08
CA ASP A 173 -20.52 -4.62 16.95
C ASP A 173 -21.05 -6.01 16.54
N THR A 174 -20.76 -6.44 15.33
CA THR A 174 -21.20 -7.75 14.79
C THR A 174 -20.25 -8.88 15.16
N GLU A 175 -18.94 -8.66 15.05
CA GLU A 175 -17.88 -9.67 15.20
C GLU A 175 -16.88 -9.36 16.33
N GLY A 176 -16.95 -8.16 16.89
CA GLY A 176 -15.93 -7.68 17.83
C GLY A 176 -14.62 -7.35 17.13
N TRP A 177 -13.50 -7.74 17.75
CA TRP A 177 -12.16 -7.50 17.18
C TRP A 177 -11.87 -8.40 15.99
N GLN A 178 -11.50 -7.80 14.88
CA GLN A 178 -10.97 -8.51 13.71
C GLN A 178 -9.48 -8.78 13.86
N ASN A 179 -9.12 -9.72 14.72
CA ASN A 179 -7.75 -10.02 15.14
C ASN A 179 -7.19 -11.33 14.54
N LYS A 180 -7.59 -11.69 13.32
CA LYS A 180 -7.06 -12.88 12.63
C LYS A 180 -5.61 -12.66 12.20
N GLN A 181 -4.76 -13.68 12.37
CA GLN A 181 -3.37 -13.65 11.91
C GLN A 181 -3.26 -13.32 10.43
N PHE A 182 -2.22 -12.57 10.08
CA PHE A 182 -1.80 -12.39 8.70
C PHE A 182 -0.81 -13.48 8.29
N LEU A 183 -1.19 -14.29 7.31
CA LEU A 183 -0.39 -15.43 6.83
C LEU A 183 0.25 -15.15 5.46
N GLY A 184 0.10 -13.95 4.92
CA GLY A 184 0.75 -13.50 3.70
C GLY A 184 -0.15 -13.41 2.47
N SER A 185 -1.41 -13.79 2.58
CA SER A 185 -2.43 -13.65 1.54
C SER A 185 -3.72 -13.08 2.12
N GLY A 186 -4.56 -12.51 1.27
CA GLY A 186 -5.77 -11.81 1.68
C GLY A 186 -5.50 -10.33 1.96
N GLU A 187 -6.54 -9.51 1.76
CA GLU A 187 -6.48 -8.08 2.00
C GLU A 187 -6.77 -7.74 3.46
N PHE A 188 -6.84 -6.46 3.79
CA PHE A 188 -6.95 -6.00 5.16
C PHE A 188 -8.23 -5.19 5.35
N THR A 189 -8.89 -5.44 6.47
CA THR A 189 -9.87 -4.50 7.01
C THR A 189 -9.18 -3.69 8.09
N LEU A 190 -9.15 -2.37 7.93
CA LEU A 190 -8.46 -1.44 8.83
C LEU A 190 -9.37 -0.25 9.15
N PRO A 191 -9.32 0.29 10.38
CA PRO A 191 -10.06 1.48 10.73
C PRO A 191 -9.47 2.73 10.08
N PHE A 192 -10.31 3.72 9.79
CA PHE A 192 -9.86 5.01 9.28
C PHE A 192 -9.23 5.86 10.37
N GLY A 193 -8.28 6.72 9.97
CA GLY A 193 -7.62 7.65 10.87
C GLY A 193 -6.83 8.73 10.16
N ASP A 194 -6.30 9.65 10.96
CA ASP A 194 -5.40 10.71 10.50
C ASP A 194 -3.96 10.33 10.78
N TYR A 195 -3.10 10.56 9.81
CA TYR A 195 -1.68 10.23 9.87
C TYR A 195 -0.82 11.49 9.72
N ASP A 196 0.13 11.66 10.63
CA ASP A 196 1.20 12.66 10.59
C ASP A 196 2.53 11.92 10.62
N VAL A 197 3.22 11.83 9.48
CA VAL A 197 4.34 10.89 9.29
C VAL A 197 5.60 11.61 8.84
N LYS A 198 6.66 11.49 9.61
CA LYS A 198 8.00 11.99 9.29
C LYS A 198 8.90 10.82 8.92
N ILE A 199 9.51 10.89 7.74
CA ILE A 199 10.34 9.83 7.16
C ILE A 199 11.75 10.38 6.91
N ALA A 200 12.69 9.99 7.75
CA ALA A 200 14.10 10.30 7.59
C ALA A 200 14.76 9.26 6.68
N VAL A 201 15.31 9.73 5.56
CA VAL A 201 16.00 8.92 4.55
C VAL A 201 17.32 9.58 4.16
N PRO A 202 18.26 8.90 3.51
CA PRO A 202 19.46 9.54 2.96
C PRO A 202 19.13 10.80 2.16
N THR A 203 19.98 11.82 2.25
CA THR A 203 19.73 13.16 1.69
C THR A 203 19.43 13.16 0.18
N ASP A 204 19.93 12.17 -0.55
CA ASP A 204 19.78 12.01 -1.99
C ASP A 204 18.58 11.13 -2.40
N HIS A 205 17.82 10.60 -1.44
CA HIS A 205 16.59 9.88 -1.74
C HIS A 205 15.42 10.82 -2.07
N VAL A 206 14.58 10.36 -2.98
CA VAL A 206 13.25 10.91 -3.25
C VAL A 206 12.21 9.99 -2.64
N VAL A 207 11.19 10.56 -1.98
CA VAL A 207 10.16 9.79 -1.27
C VAL A 207 8.79 10.06 -1.86
N ALA A 208 8.05 8.99 -2.12
CA ALA A 208 6.62 8.99 -2.39
C ALA A 208 5.89 8.40 -1.18
N ALA A 209 4.76 8.97 -0.76
CA ALA A 209 4.00 8.44 0.36
C ALA A 209 2.52 8.79 0.30
N THR A 210 1.71 8.05 1.03
CA THR A 210 0.32 8.39 1.33
C THR A 210 0.22 9.82 1.87
N GLY A 211 -0.68 10.64 1.32
CA GLY A 211 -0.97 11.98 1.82
C GLY A 211 -0.19 13.12 1.14
N ASN A 212 -0.36 14.29 1.69
CA ASN A 212 0.28 15.51 1.23
C ASN A 212 1.69 15.67 1.80
N LEU A 213 2.65 16.03 0.94
CA LEU A 213 3.97 16.50 1.35
C LEU A 213 3.85 17.93 1.91
N VAL A 214 4.08 18.09 3.22
CA VAL A 214 3.84 19.38 3.90
C VAL A 214 5.09 20.25 4.07
N ASN A 215 6.28 19.69 3.88
CA ASN A 215 7.53 20.43 4.01
C ASN A 215 8.34 20.51 2.69
N ALA A 216 7.66 20.59 1.56
CA ALA A 216 8.29 20.66 0.24
C ALA A 216 9.38 21.75 0.16
N ASN A 217 9.11 22.93 0.73
CA ASN A 217 10.04 24.06 0.72
C ASN A 217 11.35 23.82 1.50
N GLU A 218 11.37 22.84 2.42
CA GLU A 218 12.55 22.51 3.21
C GLU A 218 13.44 21.47 2.53
N ILE A 219 12.84 20.63 1.68
CA ILE A 219 13.50 19.43 1.16
C ILE A 219 13.74 19.42 -0.34
N LEU A 220 12.95 20.17 -1.12
CA LEU A 220 13.09 20.31 -2.56
C LEU A 220 13.95 21.54 -2.90
N SER A 221 14.64 21.50 -4.04
CA SER A 221 15.32 22.66 -4.57
C SER A 221 14.28 23.69 -5.11
N GLU A 222 14.67 24.96 -5.22
CA GLU A 222 13.82 26.00 -5.81
C GLU A 222 13.30 25.62 -7.20
N GLU A 223 14.13 24.97 -8.00
CA GLU A 223 13.75 24.53 -9.35
C GLU A 223 12.69 23.40 -9.28
N GLN A 224 12.84 22.43 -8.37
CA GLN A 224 11.86 21.37 -8.15
C GLN A 224 10.54 21.94 -7.63
N ILE A 225 10.57 22.94 -6.77
CA ILE A 225 9.35 23.63 -6.30
C ILE A 225 8.65 24.33 -7.48
N LYS A 226 9.38 25.07 -8.34
CA LYS A 226 8.79 25.71 -9.53
C LYS A 226 8.13 24.68 -10.45
N ARG A 227 8.78 23.52 -10.67
CA ARG A 227 8.22 22.45 -11.49
C ARG A 227 6.98 21.81 -10.84
N LEU A 228 6.98 21.63 -9.51
CA LEU A 228 5.80 21.14 -8.78
C LEU A 228 4.61 22.10 -8.90
N GLU A 229 4.84 23.41 -8.76
CA GLU A 229 3.80 24.42 -8.96
C GLU A 229 3.30 24.49 -10.42
N LEU A 230 4.16 24.21 -11.39
CA LEU A 230 3.76 24.06 -12.79
C LEU A 230 2.91 22.80 -13.01
N ALA A 231 3.28 21.67 -12.40
CA ALA A 231 2.52 20.43 -12.48
C ALA A 231 1.08 20.58 -11.94
N LYS A 232 0.90 21.34 -10.86
CA LYS A 232 -0.43 21.66 -10.28
C LYS A 232 -1.34 22.46 -11.22
N LYS A 233 -0.79 22.99 -12.33
CA LYS A 233 -1.53 23.78 -13.33
C LYS A 233 -1.62 23.11 -14.70
N ASN A 234 -0.87 22.02 -14.92
CA ASN A 234 -0.80 21.36 -16.22
C ASN A 234 -1.69 20.11 -16.24
N GLU A 235 -2.77 20.16 -17.03
CA GLU A 235 -3.72 19.06 -17.22
C GLU A 235 -3.42 18.18 -18.44
N LYS A 236 -2.49 18.59 -19.31
CA LYS A 236 -2.27 17.94 -20.61
C LYS A 236 -1.12 16.94 -20.58
N GLU A 237 0.00 17.35 -20.03
CA GLU A 237 1.23 16.58 -20.02
C GLU A 237 1.88 16.59 -18.63
N PRO A 238 2.46 15.49 -18.18
CA PRO A 238 3.20 15.46 -16.93
C PRO A 238 4.40 16.41 -16.96
N VAL A 239 4.70 17.00 -15.81
CA VAL A 239 5.87 17.85 -15.58
C VAL A 239 6.84 17.08 -14.70
N PHE A 240 8.10 16.98 -15.09
CA PHE A 240 9.14 16.35 -14.29
C PHE A 240 9.54 17.25 -13.12
N ILE A 241 9.28 16.80 -11.90
CA ILE A 241 9.78 17.43 -10.67
C ILE A 241 11.23 17.00 -10.45
N VAL A 242 11.51 15.72 -10.58
CA VAL A 242 12.87 15.15 -10.63
C VAL A 242 13.03 14.45 -11.99
N ASN A 243 13.87 14.97 -12.86
CA ASN A 243 14.12 14.38 -14.17
C ASN A 243 15.17 13.26 -14.11
N GLU A 244 15.30 12.51 -15.20
CA GLU A 244 16.23 11.37 -15.28
C GLU A 244 17.69 11.77 -15.01
N LYS A 245 18.15 12.93 -15.50
CA LYS A 245 19.52 13.41 -15.26
C LYS A 245 19.77 13.67 -13.78
N GLU A 246 18.78 14.21 -13.07
CA GLU A 246 18.85 14.44 -11.63
C GLU A 246 18.84 13.11 -10.85
N ALA A 247 18.02 12.14 -11.25
CA ALA A 247 18.01 10.79 -10.69
C ALA A 247 19.36 10.09 -10.86
N ILE A 248 19.93 10.07 -12.06
CA ILE A 248 21.27 9.52 -12.34
C ILE A 248 22.37 10.22 -11.50
N LYS A 249 22.24 11.52 -11.27
CA LYS A 249 23.16 12.25 -10.40
C LYS A 249 23.04 11.79 -8.95
N ASN A 250 21.83 11.59 -8.45
CA ASN A 250 21.58 11.09 -7.09
C ASN A 250 22.12 9.66 -6.91
N GLU A 251 21.94 8.78 -7.90
CA GLU A 251 22.50 7.41 -7.92
C GLU A 251 24.01 7.38 -7.66
N LYS A 252 24.73 8.33 -8.28
CA LYS A 252 26.21 8.36 -8.27
C LYS A 252 26.81 9.08 -7.06
N GLN A 253 26.15 10.10 -6.52
CA GLN A 253 26.76 11.02 -5.55
C GLN A 253 26.82 10.50 -4.13
N ARG A 254 25.90 9.64 -3.71
CA ARG A 254 25.77 9.07 -2.35
C ARG A 254 26.09 10.10 -1.26
N LYS A 255 25.28 11.15 -1.24
CA LYS A 255 25.44 12.25 -0.30
C LYS A 255 25.32 11.75 1.14
N LYS A 256 26.25 12.20 2.00
CA LYS A 256 26.17 11.92 3.42
C LYS A 256 25.03 12.71 4.08
N GLY A 257 24.48 12.15 5.16
CA GLY A 257 23.44 12.79 5.97
C GLY A 257 22.03 12.27 5.64
N MET A 258 21.09 12.76 6.43
CA MET A 258 19.68 12.39 6.36
C MET A 258 18.83 13.63 6.08
N LYS A 259 17.70 13.41 5.41
CA LYS A 259 16.68 14.41 5.14
C LYS A 259 15.32 13.86 5.55
N THR A 260 14.53 14.65 6.24
CA THR A 260 13.22 14.24 6.72
C THR A 260 12.12 14.77 5.83
N TRP A 261 11.36 13.86 5.24
CA TRP A 261 10.14 14.12 4.50
C TRP A 261 8.95 14.05 5.45
N HIS A 262 8.02 15.00 5.37
CA HIS A 262 6.88 15.10 6.26
C HIS A 262 5.56 15.05 5.48
N PHE A 263 4.76 14.02 5.74
CA PHE A 263 3.49 13.80 5.08
C PHE A 263 2.33 13.82 6.07
N LYS A 264 1.17 14.33 5.60
CA LYS A 264 -0.08 14.27 6.34
C LYS A 264 -1.17 13.68 5.46
N ALA A 265 -1.93 12.75 6.02
CA ALA A 265 -3.08 12.14 5.39
C ALA A 265 -4.24 12.13 6.38
N GLU A 266 -5.41 12.56 5.93
CA GLU A 266 -6.63 12.61 6.74
C GLU A 266 -7.62 11.56 6.25
N ASN A 267 -8.30 10.92 7.20
CA ASN A 267 -9.35 9.95 6.93
C ASN A 267 -8.91 8.84 5.96
N VAL A 268 -7.79 8.20 6.25
CA VAL A 268 -7.28 7.04 5.49
C VAL A 268 -7.14 5.82 6.37
N ARG A 269 -7.25 4.64 5.77
CA ARG A 269 -7.22 3.37 6.51
C ARG A 269 -5.84 2.75 6.68
N ASP A 270 -4.85 3.18 5.91
CA ASP A 270 -3.48 2.67 5.96
C ASP A 270 -2.51 3.74 5.47
N PHE A 271 -1.21 3.44 5.51
CA PHE A 271 -0.14 4.29 5.03
C PHE A 271 0.92 3.46 4.32
N GLY A 272 1.29 3.85 3.10
CA GLY A 272 2.38 3.28 2.32
C GLY A 272 3.38 4.34 1.90
N TRP A 273 4.63 3.94 1.63
CA TRP A 273 5.63 4.85 1.10
C TRP A 273 6.70 4.11 0.29
N ALA A 274 7.42 4.84 -0.52
CA ALA A 274 8.54 4.34 -1.31
C ALA A 274 9.69 5.34 -1.28
N SER A 275 10.92 4.86 -1.45
CA SER A 275 12.11 5.69 -1.41
C SER A 275 13.22 5.13 -2.28
N SER A 276 13.89 5.98 -3.05
CA SER A 276 15.06 5.61 -3.83
C SER A 276 15.86 6.84 -4.26
N ARG A 277 17.17 6.65 -4.50
CA ARG A 277 18.00 7.59 -5.26
C ARG A 277 17.64 7.61 -6.74
N LYS A 278 17.11 6.48 -7.23
CA LYS A 278 16.80 6.21 -8.64
C LYS A 278 15.52 6.88 -9.13
N PHE A 279 14.71 7.47 -8.25
CA PHE A 279 13.40 7.98 -8.64
C PHE A 279 13.48 9.19 -9.55
N ILE A 280 12.94 9.02 -10.76
CA ILE A 280 12.35 10.05 -11.59
C ILE A 280 10.97 10.31 -10.99
N TRP A 281 10.56 11.57 -10.91
CA TRP A 281 9.25 11.96 -10.40
C TRP A 281 8.60 12.95 -11.35
N ASP A 282 7.47 12.57 -11.90
CA ASP A 282 6.65 13.46 -12.71
C ASP A 282 5.22 13.56 -12.17
N ALA A 283 4.50 14.61 -12.54
CA ALA A 283 3.15 14.89 -12.06
C ALA A 283 2.34 15.74 -13.04
N MET A 284 1.01 15.60 -12.99
CA MET A 284 0.04 16.46 -13.67
C MET A 284 -1.22 16.60 -12.82
N VAL A 285 -1.96 17.72 -12.99
CA VAL A 285 -3.22 17.92 -12.28
C VAL A 285 -4.38 17.26 -13.01
N VAL A 286 -5.30 16.71 -12.24
CA VAL A 286 -6.63 16.28 -12.68
C VAL A 286 -7.66 17.17 -12.02
N LYS A 287 -8.34 17.96 -12.83
CA LYS A 287 -9.44 18.82 -12.38
C LYS A 287 -10.71 18.00 -12.18
N GLN A 288 -11.34 18.13 -11.04
CA GLN A 288 -12.63 17.56 -10.71
C GLN A 288 -13.60 18.66 -10.28
N LYS A 289 -14.85 18.34 -10.03
CA LYS A 289 -15.85 19.32 -9.58
C LYS A 289 -15.62 19.75 -8.14
N SER A 290 -15.18 18.82 -7.28
CA SER A 290 -15.02 19.06 -5.85
C SER A 290 -13.62 19.55 -5.47
N ASN A 291 -12.57 19.08 -6.13
CA ASN A 291 -11.17 19.36 -5.80
C ASN A 291 -10.24 19.03 -6.97
N ASP A 292 -9.05 19.58 -6.92
CA ASP A 292 -7.96 19.21 -7.81
C ASP A 292 -7.16 18.05 -7.22
N VAL A 293 -6.79 17.08 -8.05
CA VAL A 293 -5.96 15.93 -7.66
C VAL A 293 -4.65 15.96 -8.42
N LEU A 294 -3.53 15.82 -7.72
CA LEU A 294 -2.22 15.69 -8.36
C LEU A 294 -1.92 14.22 -8.64
N ALA A 295 -2.01 13.81 -9.90
CA ALA A 295 -1.59 12.50 -10.38
C ALA A 295 -0.07 12.48 -10.52
N MET A 296 0.60 11.48 -9.93
CA MET A 296 2.07 11.41 -9.88
C MET A 296 2.58 10.01 -10.19
N SER A 297 3.80 9.95 -10.73
CA SER A 297 4.54 8.69 -10.87
C SER A 297 5.97 8.82 -10.36
N PHE A 298 6.46 7.74 -9.74
CA PHE A 298 7.83 7.60 -9.26
C PHE A 298 8.41 6.30 -9.79
N TYR A 299 9.49 6.38 -10.54
CA TYR A 299 10.06 5.23 -11.22
C TYR A 299 11.56 5.40 -11.49
N PRO A 300 12.33 4.30 -11.55
CA PRO A 300 13.73 4.35 -11.93
C PRO A 300 13.87 4.46 -13.46
N LYS A 301 15.08 4.86 -13.94
CA LYS A 301 15.40 4.94 -15.38
C LYS A 301 15.13 3.64 -16.14
N GLU A 302 15.22 2.49 -15.48
CA GLU A 302 14.92 1.17 -16.04
C GLU A 302 13.42 0.98 -16.35
N GLY A 303 12.57 1.89 -15.90
CA GLY A 303 11.17 1.98 -16.31
C GLY A 303 10.94 2.68 -17.65
N ASN A 304 11.93 3.47 -18.12
CA ASN A 304 11.84 4.25 -19.35
C ASN A 304 12.09 3.40 -20.62
N PRO A 305 11.47 3.78 -21.74
CA PRO A 305 10.58 4.92 -21.95
C PRO A 305 9.10 4.65 -21.55
N LEU A 306 8.77 3.46 -21.13
CA LEU A 306 7.39 3.02 -20.90
C LEU A 306 6.67 3.83 -19.81
N TRP A 307 7.34 4.07 -18.67
CA TRP A 307 6.76 4.78 -17.53
C TRP A 307 6.55 6.27 -17.83
N GLU A 308 7.52 6.92 -18.41
CA GLU A 308 7.42 8.32 -18.85
C GLU A 308 6.26 8.54 -19.83
N GLN A 309 6.08 7.61 -20.76
CA GLN A 309 5.04 7.73 -21.79
C GLN A 309 3.63 7.55 -21.25
N TYR A 310 3.44 6.65 -20.26
CA TYR A 310 2.09 6.17 -19.91
C TYR A 310 1.70 6.29 -18.44
N SER A 311 2.62 6.19 -17.46
CA SER A 311 2.23 5.96 -16.08
C SER A 311 1.33 7.07 -15.51
N THR A 312 1.80 8.29 -15.44
CA THR A 312 1.04 9.42 -14.86
C THR A 312 -0.22 9.75 -15.67
N LYS A 313 -0.16 9.60 -16.99
CA LYS A 313 -1.35 9.74 -17.85
C LYS A 313 -2.40 8.67 -17.56
N THR A 314 -1.98 7.45 -17.24
CA THR A 314 -2.88 6.36 -16.84
C THR A 314 -3.51 6.64 -15.48
N VAL A 315 -2.74 7.13 -14.49
CA VAL A 315 -3.31 7.58 -13.21
C VAL A 315 -4.37 8.65 -13.43
N ALA A 316 -4.04 9.69 -14.20
CA ALA A 316 -4.98 10.77 -14.52
C ALA A 316 -6.24 10.30 -15.26
N HIS A 317 -6.09 9.38 -16.21
CA HIS A 317 -7.20 8.78 -16.93
C HIS A 317 -8.11 7.97 -16.01
N THR A 318 -7.51 7.16 -15.12
CA THR A 318 -8.26 6.35 -14.15
C THR A 318 -9.10 7.23 -13.24
N LEU A 319 -8.51 8.29 -12.67
CA LEU A 319 -9.26 9.25 -11.84
C LEU A 319 -10.45 9.85 -12.59
N LYS A 320 -10.29 10.27 -13.84
CA LYS A 320 -11.37 10.83 -14.68
C LYS A 320 -12.48 9.81 -14.92
N CYS A 321 -12.14 8.57 -15.28
CA CYS A 321 -13.12 7.54 -15.58
C CYS A 321 -13.87 7.07 -14.32
N TYR A 322 -13.16 6.78 -13.23
CA TYR A 322 -13.81 6.37 -11.97
C TYR A 322 -14.69 7.47 -11.41
N SER A 323 -14.24 8.74 -11.44
CA SER A 323 -15.08 9.88 -11.01
C SER A 323 -16.33 10.04 -11.89
N LYS A 324 -16.23 9.77 -13.18
CA LYS A 324 -17.39 9.79 -14.10
C LYS A 324 -18.45 8.74 -13.73
N TYR A 325 -18.03 7.54 -13.33
CA TYR A 325 -18.92 6.42 -13.05
C TYR A 325 -19.35 6.32 -11.59
N THR A 326 -18.66 7.01 -10.67
CA THR A 326 -18.92 6.91 -9.22
C THR A 326 -19.05 8.30 -8.59
N PHE A 327 -17.96 8.83 -8.05
CA PHE A 327 -17.88 10.12 -7.35
C PHE A 327 -16.49 10.71 -7.53
N ASP A 328 -16.35 12.03 -7.34
CA ASP A 328 -15.05 12.70 -7.39
C ASP A 328 -14.09 12.11 -6.33
N TYR A 329 -12.85 11.87 -6.71
CA TYR A 329 -11.81 11.37 -5.81
C TYR A 329 -11.51 12.39 -4.71
N PRO A 330 -11.73 12.09 -3.43
CA PRO A 330 -11.68 13.10 -2.37
C PRO A 330 -10.27 13.45 -1.89
N TYR A 331 -9.27 12.63 -2.21
CA TYR A 331 -7.91 12.83 -1.76
C TYR A 331 -7.12 13.76 -2.69
N PRO A 332 -6.10 14.47 -2.17
CA PRO A 332 -5.36 15.47 -2.94
C PRO A 332 -4.36 14.90 -3.94
N VAL A 333 -3.95 13.65 -3.77
CA VAL A 333 -2.94 13.01 -4.62
C VAL A 333 -3.34 11.58 -4.98
N ALA A 334 -2.84 11.09 -6.13
CA ALA A 334 -2.88 9.68 -6.51
C ALA A 334 -1.54 9.33 -7.16
N ILE A 335 -0.87 8.32 -6.62
CA ILE A 335 0.55 8.04 -6.89
C ILE A 335 0.72 6.62 -7.41
N SER A 336 1.41 6.48 -8.55
CA SER A 336 1.89 5.20 -9.08
C SER A 336 3.40 5.10 -8.85
N VAL A 337 3.86 4.08 -8.15
CA VAL A 337 5.28 3.81 -7.90
C VAL A 337 5.68 2.53 -8.62
N HIS A 338 6.77 2.60 -9.38
CA HIS A 338 7.33 1.42 -10.01
C HIS A 338 7.83 0.41 -8.98
N SER A 339 7.38 -0.83 -9.11
CA SER A 339 7.86 -1.95 -8.30
C SER A 339 7.77 -3.24 -9.13
N LYS A 340 8.90 -3.90 -9.38
CA LYS A 340 8.97 -5.05 -10.29
C LYS A 340 8.08 -6.20 -9.81
N TRP A 341 7.23 -6.75 -10.71
CA TRP A 341 6.37 -7.93 -10.49
C TRP A 341 5.33 -7.82 -9.37
N ILE A 342 4.75 -6.64 -9.17
CA ILE A 342 3.68 -6.43 -8.20
C ILE A 342 2.59 -5.53 -8.78
N GLY A 343 1.35 -5.73 -8.36
CA GLY A 343 0.27 -4.77 -8.28
C GLY A 343 -0.19 -4.77 -6.83
N MET A 344 -0.29 -3.60 -6.20
CA MET A 344 -0.74 -3.46 -4.83
C MET A 344 -1.13 -2.02 -4.51
N GLU A 345 -2.29 -1.89 -3.96
CA GLU A 345 -2.90 -0.63 -3.56
C GLU A 345 -2.62 -0.28 -2.09
N TYR A 346 -2.50 1.02 -1.84
CA TYR A 346 -2.57 1.66 -0.53
C TYR A 346 -3.26 3.02 -0.70
N PRO A 347 -3.79 3.64 0.36
CA PRO A 347 -4.44 4.94 0.21
C PRO A 347 -3.53 5.96 -0.48
N MET A 348 -3.98 6.53 -1.59
CA MET A 348 -3.28 7.52 -2.41
C MET A 348 -1.99 7.05 -3.10
N ILE A 349 -1.49 5.83 -2.85
CA ILE A 349 -0.24 5.32 -3.42
C ILE A 349 -0.39 3.85 -3.80
N CYS A 350 0.06 3.50 -5.00
CA CYS A 350 0.02 2.14 -5.52
C CYS A 350 1.41 1.71 -5.98
N PHE A 351 1.73 0.44 -5.80
CA PHE A 351 2.96 -0.18 -6.30
C PHE A 351 2.64 -1.00 -7.54
N ASN A 352 3.22 -0.62 -8.69
CA ASN A 352 2.84 -1.15 -9.99
C ASN A 352 4.02 -1.75 -10.74
N GLY A 353 3.81 -2.92 -11.32
CA GLY A 353 4.78 -3.57 -12.20
C GLY A 353 4.70 -3.07 -13.64
N GLY A 354 5.62 -3.55 -14.43
CA GLY A 354 5.75 -3.22 -15.85
C GLY A 354 7.08 -2.52 -16.13
N ARG A 355 8.02 -3.26 -16.74
CA ARG A 355 9.34 -2.75 -17.10
C ARG A 355 9.64 -3.14 -18.54
N PRO A 356 10.18 -2.22 -19.36
CA PRO A 356 10.72 -2.59 -20.69
C PRO A 356 11.91 -3.52 -20.54
N ASP A 357 12.36 -4.07 -21.65
CA ASP A 357 13.61 -4.81 -21.75
C ASP A 357 14.81 -3.85 -21.56
N GLU A 358 16.02 -4.37 -21.32
CA GLU A 358 17.19 -3.57 -20.99
C GLU A 358 17.58 -2.57 -22.10
N ASP A 359 17.23 -2.87 -23.35
CA ASP A 359 17.43 -1.96 -24.49
C ASP A 359 16.33 -0.87 -24.61
N GLY A 360 15.39 -0.81 -23.67
CA GLY A 360 14.26 0.13 -23.65
C GLY A 360 13.09 -0.29 -24.56
N THR A 361 13.19 -1.42 -25.27
CA THR A 361 12.06 -1.93 -26.06
C THR A 361 11.02 -2.61 -25.18
N TYR A 362 9.78 -2.66 -25.64
CA TYR A 362 8.72 -3.37 -24.93
C TYR A 362 7.63 -3.89 -25.88
N SER A 363 7.07 -5.03 -25.50
CA SER A 363 5.97 -5.64 -26.23
C SER A 363 4.63 -4.94 -25.96
N LYS A 364 3.63 -5.14 -26.84
CA LYS A 364 2.25 -4.74 -26.55
C LYS A 364 1.75 -5.35 -25.23
N ARG A 365 2.15 -6.58 -24.92
CA ARG A 365 1.79 -7.25 -23.67
C ARG A 365 2.34 -6.50 -22.46
N THR A 366 3.58 -6.03 -22.51
CA THR A 366 4.23 -5.24 -21.44
C THR A 366 3.53 -3.89 -21.27
N LYS A 367 3.28 -3.16 -22.38
CA LYS A 367 2.54 -1.89 -22.39
C LYS A 367 1.17 -2.01 -21.72
N TYR A 368 0.33 -2.85 -22.27
CA TYR A 368 -1.06 -3.00 -21.76
C TYR A 368 -1.09 -3.68 -20.37
N GLY A 369 -0.12 -4.51 -20.06
CA GLY A 369 0.03 -5.09 -18.73
C GLY A 369 0.28 -4.02 -17.67
N MET A 370 1.19 -3.06 -17.93
CA MET A 370 1.46 -1.93 -17.04
C MET A 370 0.24 -1.00 -16.92
N ILE A 371 -0.36 -0.62 -18.04
CA ILE A 371 -1.54 0.26 -18.03
C ILE A 371 -2.68 -0.40 -17.24
N SER A 372 -2.95 -1.69 -17.48
CA SER A 372 -4.00 -2.43 -16.78
C SER A 372 -3.76 -2.51 -15.28
N VAL A 373 -2.52 -2.75 -14.81
CA VAL A 373 -2.24 -2.79 -13.38
C VAL A 373 -2.37 -1.41 -12.74
N ILE A 374 -1.91 -0.35 -13.40
CA ILE A 374 -2.08 1.02 -12.89
C ILE A 374 -3.57 1.38 -12.76
N ILE A 375 -4.39 1.07 -13.77
CA ILE A 375 -5.85 1.30 -13.71
C ILE A 375 -6.45 0.51 -12.55
N HIS A 376 -6.05 -0.72 -12.35
CA HIS A 376 -6.55 -1.60 -11.29
C HIS A 376 -6.20 -1.05 -9.90
N GLU A 377 -4.92 -0.80 -9.64
CA GLU A 377 -4.47 -0.37 -8.31
C GLU A 377 -4.93 1.06 -7.94
N VAL A 378 -4.96 1.97 -8.92
CA VAL A 378 -5.54 3.31 -8.69
C VAL A 378 -7.05 3.22 -8.49
N GLY A 379 -7.72 2.28 -9.15
CA GLY A 379 -9.14 1.99 -8.96
C GLY A 379 -9.47 1.54 -7.53
N HIS A 380 -8.61 0.73 -6.92
CA HIS A 380 -8.73 0.34 -5.52
C HIS A 380 -8.71 1.52 -4.54
N ASN A 381 -8.18 2.67 -4.93
CA ASN A 381 -8.30 3.88 -4.11
C ASN A 381 -9.75 4.35 -3.93
N TYR A 382 -10.68 3.93 -4.80
CA TYR A 382 -12.13 4.12 -4.61
C TYR A 382 -12.76 2.98 -3.82
N PHE A 383 -12.40 1.73 -4.16
CA PHE A 383 -12.88 0.49 -3.57
C PHE A 383 -11.69 -0.42 -3.30
N PRO A 384 -11.22 -0.62 -2.08
CA PRO A 384 -11.87 -0.35 -0.79
C PRO A 384 -11.30 0.84 -0.02
N MET A 385 -10.38 1.65 -0.57
CA MET A 385 -9.66 2.66 0.23
C MET A 385 -10.54 3.82 0.69
N ILE A 386 -11.61 4.15 -0.05
CA ILE A 386 -12.60 5.15 0.34
C ILE A 386 -13.87 4.46 0.84
N ILE A 387 -14.43 3.55 0.05
CA ILE A 387 -15.61 2.76 0.45
C ILE A 387 -15.11 1.44 1.03
N ASN A 388 -14.96 1.42 2.35
CA ASN A 388 -14.40 0.30 3.09
C ASN A 388 -15.29 -0.95 2.99
N SER A 389 -14.65 -2.10 2.88
CA SER A 389 -15.27 -3.42 2.97
C SER A 389 -14.42 -4.35 3.83
N ASP A 390 -15.01 -5.41 4.36
CA ASP A 390 -14.24 -6.48 4.99
C ASP A 390 -13.66 -7.39 3.91
N GLU A 391 -12.53 -6.98 3.36
CA GLU A 391 -11.86 -7.63 2.25
C GLU A 391 -11.37 -9.04 2.59
N ARG A 392 -11.08 -9.31 3.84
CA ARG A 392 -10.65 -10.65 4.28
C ARG A 392 -11.76 -11.69 4.16
N GLN A 393 -13.02 -11.26 4.30
CA GLN A 393 -14.19 -12.12 4.19
C GLN A 393 -14.90 -11.95 2.84
N TRP A 394 -14.95 -10.73 2.32
CA TRP A 394 -15.80 -10.36 1.18
C TRP A 394 -14.97 -9.78 0.02
N THR A 395 -13.93 -10.47 -0.41
CA THR A 395 -13.00 -10.09 -1.50
C THR A 395 -13.71 -9.59 -2.76
N TRP A 396 -14.92 -10.04 -3.05
CA TRP A 396 -15.67 -9.61 -4.23
C TRP A 396 -16.13 -8.14 -4.15
N MET A 397 -16.30 -7.58 -2.97
CA MET A 397 -16.65 -6.16 -2.79
C MET A 397 -15.47 -5.24 -3.10
N ASP A 398 -14.29 -5.75 -2.90
CA ASP A 398 -13.02 -5.14 -3.26
C ASP A 398 -12.72 -5.38 -4.76
N GLU A 399 -12.35 -6.59 -5.12
CA GLU A 399 -11.86 -6.98 -6.43
C GLU A 399 -12.94 -6.93 -7.53
N GLY A 400 -14.18 -7.30 -7.21
CA GLY A 400 -15.24 -7.43 -8.21
C GLY A 400 -15.74 -6.09 -8.74
N LEU A 401 -16.01 -5.13 -7.86
CA LEU A 401 -16.41 -3.78 -8.24
C LEU A 401 -15.28 -3.06 -8.98
N ASN A 402 -14.07 -3.17 -8.45
CA ASN A 402 -12.90 -2.58 -9.07
C ASN A 402 -12.62 -3.17 -10.46
N THR A 403 -12.66 -4.50 -10.61
CA THR A 403 -12.48 -5.16 -11.91
C THR A 403 -13.50 -4.72 -12.96
N PHE A 404 -14.76 -4.49 -12.55
CA PHE A 404 -15.79 -4.00 -13.48
C PHE A 404 -15.47 -2.58 -13.96
N LEU A 405 -15.13 -1.68 -13.06
CA LEU A 405 -14.76 -0.29 -13.41
C LEU A 405 -13.44 -0.24 -14.19
N GLN A 406 -12.48 -1.10 -13.86
CA GLN A 406 -11.25 -1.26 -14.62
C GLN A 406 -11.55 -1.57 -16.09
N TYR A 407 -12.45 -2.53 -16.36
CA TYR A 407 -12.84 -2.87 -17.73
C TYR A 407 -13.38 -1.65 -18.48
N LEU A 408 -14.29 -0.87 -17.88
CA LEU A 408 -14.82 0.34 -18.50
C LEU A 408 -13.71 1.38 -18.77
N THR A 409 -12.84 1.58 -17.82
CA THR A 409 -11.71 2.51 -17.91
C THR A 409 -10.73 2.11 -19.01
N GLU A 410 -10.41 0.82 -19.13
CA GLU A 410 -9.58 0.28 -20.19
C GLU A 410 -10.18 0.49 -21.59
N GLN A 411 -11.51 0.37 -21.73
CA GLN A 411 -12.19 0.61 -23.03
C GLN A 411 -12.20 2.11 -23.39
N GLU A 412 -12.20 3.01 -22.42
CA GLU A 412 -12.10 4.46 -22.66
C GLU A 412 -10.66 4.95 -22.86
N PHE A 413 -9.66 4.19 -22.42
CA PHE A 413 -8.25 4.53 -22.60
C PHE A 413 -7.82 4.52 -24.07
N GLU A 414 -8.19 3.46 -24.78
CA GLU A 414 -7.85 3.28 -26.20
C GLU A 414 -8.91 2.39 -26.87
N LYS A 415 -9.39 2.79 -28.06
CA LYS A 415 -10.35 1.97 -28.83
C LYS A 415 -9.77 0.60 -29.15
N GLY A 416 -10.46 -0.45 -28.73
CA GLY A 416 -10.03 -1.83 -28.94
C GLY A 416 -8.95 -2.30 -27.95
N TYR A 417 -8.87 -1.65 -26.78
CA TYR A 417 -7.98 -2.05 -25.70
C TYR A 417 -8.09 -3.56 -25.41
N PRO A 418 -6.97 -4.32 -25.36
CA PRO A 418 -6.98 -5.78 -25.21
C PRO A 418 -7.25 -6.20 -23.74
N SER A 419 -8.38 -5.79 -23.20
CA SER A 419 -8.76 -6.07 -21.81
C SER A 419 -8.83 -7.58 -21.53
N ARG A 420 -8.37 -7.97 -20.34
CA ARG A 420 -8.55 -9.32 -19.81
C ARG A 420 -9.70 -9.40 -18.79
N ARG A 421 -10.30 -8.27 -18.42
CA ARG A 421 -11.33 -8.14 -17.37
C ARG A 421 -12.76 -8.21 -17.91
N GLY A 422 -12.96 -8.09 -19.21
CA GLY A 422 -14.24 -8.15 -19.91
C GLY A 422 -14.04 -8.48 -21.37
N PRO A 423 -15.08 -8.51 -22.18
CA PRO A 423 -16.49 -8.26 -21.87
C PRO A 423 -17.21 -9.43 -21.16
N ALA A 424 -18.48 -9.21 -20.80
CA ALA A 424 -19.30 -10.15 -20.00
C ALA A 424 -19.39 -11.58 -20.53
N TYR A 425 -19.27 -11.80 -21.84
CA TYR A 425 -19.31 -13.16 -22.42
C TYR A 425 -18.18 -14.07 -21.91
N ARG A 426 -17.08 -13.52 -21.35
CA ARG A 426 -16.00 -14.31 -20.76
C ARG A 426 -16.42 -15.10 -19.52
N ILE A 427 -17.54 -14.75 -18.88
CA ILE A 427 -18.10 -15.53 -17.79
C ILE A 427 -18.60 -16.91 -18.26
N VAL A 428 -18.82 -17.09 -19.57
CA VAL A 428 -19.28 -18.36 -20.15
C VAL A 428 -18.34 -19.52 -19.80
N ASP A 429 -17.04 -19.29 -19.81
CA ASP A 429 -16.07 -20.34 -19.46
C ASP A 429 -16.17 -20.73 -17.98
N TYR A 430 -16.40 -19.76 -17.09
CA TYR A 430 -16.73 -20.01 -15.70
C TYR A 430 -18.06 -20.77 -15.58
N MET A 431 -19.10 -20.33 -16.26
CA MET A 431 -20.43 -20.94 -16.21
C MET A 431 -20.47 -22.37 -16.78
N LYS A 432 -19.62 -22.67 -17.77
CA LYS A 432 -19.43 -24.03 -18.33
C LYS A 432 -18.51 -24.91 -17.51
N GLY A 433 -17.79 -24.35 -16.56
CA GLY A 433 -16.80 -25.04 -15.73
C GLY A 433 -17.43 -26.18 -14.92
N ASN A 434 -16.56 -27.05 -14.40
CA ASN A 434 -16.98 -28.18 -13.60
C ASN A 434 -17.62 -27.72 -12.28
N LYS A 435 -18.95 -27.82 -12.20
CA LYS A 435 -19.75 -27.41 -11.02
C LYS A 435 -19.34 -28.09 -9.71
N LYS A 436 -18.60 -29.21 -9.76
CA LYS A 436 -18.01 -29.84 -8.57
C LYS A 436 -16.73 -29.16 -8.08
N ARG A 437 -16.13 -28.31 -8.91
CA ARG A 437 -14.87 -27.58 -8.61
C ARG A 437 -15.04 -26.08 -8.51
N ILE A 438 -16.15 -25.55 -8.99
CA ILE A 438 -16.43 -24.13 -9.01
C ILE A 438 -17.60 -23.88 -8.06
N SER A 439 -17.34 -23.23 -6.96
CA SER A 439 -18.39 -22.77 -6.04
C SER A 439 -19.19 -21.63 -6.68
N PRO A 440 -20.52 -21.58 -6.52
CA PRO A 440 -21.29 -20.39 -6.86
C PRO A 440 -20.71 -19.15 -6.18
N ILE A 441 -20.77 -18.00 -6.86
CA ILE A 441 -20.25 -16.73 -6.32
C ILE A 441 -20.83 -16.45 -4.92
N CYS A 442 -22.13 -16.71 -4.72
CA CYS A 442 -22.79 -16.53 -3.43
C CYS A 442 -22.29 -17.47 -2.31
N LEU A 443 -21.60 -18.56 -2.65
CA LEU A 443 -21.02 -19.51 -1.68
C LEU A 443 -19.51 -19.35 -1.52
N LEU A 444 -18.86 -18.45 -2.29
CA LEU A 444 -17.43 -18.20 -2.12
C LEU A 444 -17.09 -17.61 -0.76
N TYR A 445 -18.04 -16.95 -0.10
CA TYR A 445 -17.88 -16.37 1.24
C TYR A 445 -18.45 -17.22 2.36
N THR A 446 -19.22 -18.24 2.07
CA THR A 446 -19.79 -19.16 3.05
C THR A 446 -19.05 -20.50 3.06
N SER A 447 -18.28 -20.79 2.03
CA SER A 447 -17.38 -21.96 2.04
C SER A 447 -16.22 -21.67 2.96
N PRO A 448 -15.93 -22.54 3.93
CA PRO A 448 -14.70 -22.44 4.70
C PRO A 448 -13.52 -22.39 3.73
N SER A 449 -12.57 -21.54 4.02
CA SER A 449 -11.30 -21.51 3.30
C SER A 449 -10.78 -22.95 3.23
N PRO A 450 -10.10 -23.39 2.15
CA PRO A 450 -9.44 -24.70 2.14
C PRO A 450 -8.54 -24.96 3.35
N ARG A 451 -8.26 -23.91 4.14
CA ARG A 451 -7.53 -23.95 5.40
C ARG A 451 -8.41 -24.26 6.61
N ASP A 452 -9.72 -23.98 6.53
CA ASP A 452 -10.67 -24.23 7.63
C ASP A 452 -11.18 -25.69 7.65
N THR A 453 -10.95 -26.44 6.57
CA THR A 453 -11.29 -27.86 6.46
C THR A 453 -10.16 -28.80 6.90
N MET A 454 -9.07 -28.27 7.44
CA MET A 454 -7.93 -29.06 7.95
C MET A 454 -7.79 -28.97 9.48
N SER A 455 -8.90 -28.80 10.21
CA SER A 455 -8.96 -29.00 11.66
C SER A 455 -9.32 -30.44 12.00
#